data_e4b6c8f4a06b5f9d71da10a4eac59926
#
_entry.id   e4b6c8f4a06b5f9d71da10a4eac59926
#
_cell.length_a   1.000
_cell.length_b   1.000
_cell.length_c   1.000
_cell.angle_alpha   90.00
_cell.angle_beta   90.00
_cell.angle_gamma   90.00
#
_symmetry.space_group_name_H-M   'P 1'
#
loop_
_entity.id
_entity.type
_entity.pdbx_description
1 polymer ?
#
loop_
_entity_poly.entity_id
_entity_poly.type
_entity_poly.pdbx_seq_one_letter_code
_entity_poly.pdbx_strand_id
1 'polypeptide(L)'
;MYKYALLFALAGGAALFTGCRADEEVDLAGYPETPVGATISGTTDRVATFAGTYDNEGVLNLAGSLSSEYTIALAQASPEETVVRVEPIITNVPAELVEISARELVIPAGSTTAAVSVRMIEENYDFMENVFGPVTYELGVRVVEARGSQVPVVDGEAKMVIEKAAYVAVASLVGVEGNAVTFKRNFIDGAIVNEDPITYDVKVVVDRPVLEDTKFVVKSAGIPEGFVDDERFTPAAEVTIPAGAKESDATTWSVTDDFLEADEELGTFPVQLTAELVGDTAGAAVDPEDAGVAISIVKKSD
;
A
#
# COMPACT_ATOMS: atom_id res chain seq x y z
N MET A 1 -1.36 31.48 -13.02
CA MET A 1 -0.48 32.65 -12.78
C MET A 1 -0.91 33.32 -11.50
N TYR A 2 -0.19 33.09 -10.39
CA TYR A 2 -0.01 34.04 -9.27
C TYR A 2 0.97 33.37 -8.30
N LYS A 3 2.21 33.89 -8.32
CA LYS A 3 3.27 33.58 -7.36
C LYS A 3 3.01 34.43 -6.11
N TYR A 4 2.88 33.81 -4.97
CA TYR A 4 3.03 34.52 -3.68
C TYR A 4 4.33 34.08 -3.03
N ALA A 5 5.30 34.98 -3.08
CA ALA A 5 6.47 34.94 -2.25
C ALA A 5 6.09 35.50 -0.88
N LEU A 6 6.18 34.67 0.17
CA LEU A 6 6.00 35.14 1.56
C LEU A 6 7.38 35.45 2.14
N LEU A 7 7.67 36.73 2.29
CA LEU A 7 8.85 37.27 2.96
C LEU A 7 8.56 37.30 4.47
N PHE A 8 9.22 36.44 5.26
CA PHE A 8 9.19 36.55 6.71
C PHE A 8 10.29 37.56 7.14
N ALA A 9 9.86 38.74 7.58
CA ALA A 9 10.70 39.70 8.27
C ALA A 9 10.88 39.25 9.73
N LEU A 10 12.12 38.95 10.13
CA LEU A 10 12.50 38.84 11.54
C LEU A 10 12.48 40.22 12.17
N ALA A 11 11.47 40.50 12.99
CA ALA A 11 11.48 41.62 13.89
C ALA A 11 12.11 41.18 15.21
N GLY A 12 13.37 41.56 15.43
CA GLY A 12 14.05 41.40 16.71
C GLY A 12 13.42 42.32 17.76
N GLY A 13 12.75 41.72 18.74
CA GLY A 13 12.29 42.39 19.95
C GLY A 13 13.37 42.39 21.01
N ALA A 14 14.18 43.45 21.12
CA ALA A 14 15.04 43.67 22.27
C ALA A 14 14.17 44.07 23.46
N ALA A 15 13.91 43.15 24.40
CA ALA A 15 13.34 43.48 25.69
C ALA A 15 14.44 44.04 26.59
N LEU A 16 14.42 45.33 26.76
CA LEU A 16 15.25 46.04 27.75
C LEU A 16 14.68 45.76 29.16
N PHE A 17 15.26 44.80 29.88
CA PHE A 17 15.08 44.73 31.32
C PHE A 17 16.01 45.70 32.01
N THR A 18 15.52 46.92 32.33
CA THR A 18 16.15 47.82 33.30
C THR A 18 15.63 47.50 34.69
N GLY A 19 16.34 46.69 35.41
CA GLY A 19 16.13 46.43 36.82
C GLY A 19 17.46 46.48 37.54
N CYS A 20 17.75 47.62 38.15
CA CYS A 20 18.94 47.85 38.99
C CYS A 20 18.97 46.92 40.18
N ARG A 21 20.05 46.16 40.32
CA ARG A 21 20.82 46.07 41.57
C ARG A 21 22.25 45.74 41.18
N ALA A 22 23.09 46.75 41.33
CA ALA A 22 24.52 46.56 41.41
C ALA A 22 24.83 45.81 42.74
N ASP A 23 25.90 45.04 42.68
CA ASP A 23 26.64 44.39 43.74
C ASP A 23 26.32 42.90 43.97
N GLU A 24 26.68 42.14 42.95
CA GLU A 24 27.44 40.90 43.06
C GLU A 24 27.87 40.56 41.63
N GLU A 25 29.15 40.81 41.31
CA GLU A 25 29.79 40.22 40.14
C GLU A 25 29.78 38.67 40.36
N VAL A 26 28.72 38.02 39.91
CA VAL A 26 28.77 36.60 39.71
C VAL A 26 29.72 36.38 38.53
N ASP A 27 30.89 35.85 38.85
CA ASP A 27 31.88 35.43 37.86
C ASP A 27 31.24 34.33 36.96
N LEU A 28 30.67 34.76 35.83
CA LEU A 28 30.08 33.89 34.83
C LEU A 28 31.14 33.22 33.92
N ALA A 29 32.42 33.33 34.28
CA ALA A 29 33.54 32.77 33.50
C ALA A 29 33.62 31.22 33.49
N GLY A 30 32.54 30.54 33.66
CA GLY A 30 32.46 29.05 33.61
C GLY A 30 31.17 28.50 33.05
N TYR A 31 30.22 29.36 32.72
CA TYR A 31 28.98 28.87 32.13
C TYR A 31 29.01 29.03 30.61
N PRO A 32 28.75 27.98 29.84
CA PRO A 32 28.64 28.10 28.39
C PRO A 32 27.48 29.08 28.07
N GLU A 33 27.77 30.11 27.29
CA GLU A 33 26.80 31.14 26.88
C GLU A 33 25.62 30.60 26.05
N THR A 34 25.72 29.37 25.60
CA THR A 34 24.68 28.66 24.84
C THR A 34 24.28 27.35 25.53
N PRO A 35 22.98 27.10 25.70
CA PRO A 35 22.51 25.85 26.27
C PRO A 35 23.00 24.66 25.39
N VAL A 36 23.55 23.64 26.04
CA VAL A 36 23.98 22.41 25.38
C VAL A 36 22.73 21.58 25.05
N GLY A 37 22.34 21.55 23.80
CA GLY A 37 21.20 20.74 23.36
C GLY A 37 21.62 19.30 23.06
N ALA A 38 20.79 18.33 23.46
CA ALA A 38 20.92 16.94 23.01
C ALA A 38 20.07 16.74 21.76
N THR A 39 20.65 16.19 20.70
CA THR A 39 19.99 15.86 19.45
C THR A 39 20.14 14.38 19.15
N ILE A 40 19.22 13.82 18.35
CA ILE A 40 19.33 12.44 17.88
C ILE A 40 19.46 12.43 16.36
N SER A 41 20.29 11.51 15.85
CA SER A 41 20.41 11.22 14.41
C SER A 41 20.47 9.72 14.20
N GLY A 42 19.94 9.26 13.06
CA GLY A 42 20.13 7.89 12.58
C GLY A 42 21.44 7.76 11.79
N THR A 43 21.71 6.57 11.32
CA THR A 43 22.88 6.28 10.47
C THR A 43 22.82 6.97 9.11
N THR A 44 21.61 7.31 8.62
CA THR A 44 21.38 8.00 7.36
C THR A 44 20.50 9.23 7.52
N ASP A 45 19.26 9.03 8.02
CA ASP A 45 18.25 10.09 8.21
C ASP A 45 17.53 9.90 9.55
N ARG A 46 16.89 10.96 10.07
CA ARG A 46 16.07 10.89 11.28
C ARG A 46 14.85 9.99 11.09
N VAL A 47 14.32 9.95 9.88
CA VAL A 47 13.21 9.07 9.49
C VAL A 47 13.63 8.34 8.21
N ALA A 48 13.73 7.03 8.29
CA ALA A 48 13.94 6.16 7.13
C ALA A 48 12.63 5.44 6.83
N THR A 49 12.07 5.66 5.64
CA THR A 49 10.82 5.03 5.22
C THR A 49 11.09 3.95 4.18
N PHE A 50 10.51 2.79 4.40
CA PHE A 50 10.61 1.61 3.52
C PHE A 50 9.22 1.17 3.09
N ALA A 51 9.14 0.62 1.87
CA ALA A 51 7.90 0.04 1.37
C ALA A 51 7.80 -1.45 1.74
N GLY A 52 6.60 -1.87 2.13
CA GLY A 52 6.20 -3.27 2.19
C GLY A 52 5.20 -3.56 1.08
N THR A 53 5.57 -4.39 0.11
CA THR A 53 4.76 -4.71 -1.07
C THR A 53 4.63 -6.21 -1.23
N TYR A 54 3.58 -6.65 -1.91
CA TYR A 54 3.37 -8.06 -2.22
C TYR A 54 3.82 -8.37 -3.64
N ASP A 55 4.48 -9.51 -3.82
CA ASP A 55 4.79 -10.03 -5.15
C ASP A 55 3.60 -10.78 -5.77
N ASN A 56 3.83 -11.34 -6.96
CA ASN A 56 2.80 -12.10 -7.67
C ASN A 56 2.47 -13.45 -7.01
N GLU A 57 3.29 -13.92 -6.09
CA GLU A 57 3.02 -15.12 -5.30
C GLU A 57 2.29 -14.80 -3.99
N GLY A 58 2.04 -13.51 -3.73
CA GLY A 58 1.37 -13.03 -2.53
C GLY A 58 2.30 -12.94 -1.32
N VAL A 59 3.62 -13.02 -1.52
CA VAL A 59 4.62 -12.92 -0.45
C VAL A 59 4.93 -11.46 -0.15
N LEU A 60 4.94 -11.10 1.13
CA LEU A 60 5.30 -9.76 1.58
C LEU A 60 6.81 -9.54 1.41
N ASN A 61 7.17 -8.53 0.62
CA ASN A 61 8.54 -8.10 0.41
C ASN A 61 8.77 -6.75 1.09
N LEU A 62 9.76 -6.66 1.96
CA LEU A 62 10.14 -5.45 2.66
C LEU A 62 11.41 -4.84 2.04
N ALA A 63 11.36 -3.55 1.71
CA ALA A 63 12.53 -2.82 1.17
C ALA A 63 13.58 -2.50 2.24
N GLY A 64 13.30 -2.72 3.52
CA GLY A 64 14.18 -2.45 4.65
C GLY A 64 13.76 -3.21 5.90
N SER A 65 14.40 -2.92 7.03
CA SER A 65 14.14 -3.57 8.31
C SER A 65 13.79 -2.58 9.42
N LEU A 66 13.12 -3.05 10.47
CA LEU A 66 12.89 -2.29 11.71
C LEU A 66 14.06 -2.50 12.69
N SER A 67 15.29 -2.15 12.25
CA SER A 67 16.48 -2.32 13.06
C SER A 67 17.50 -1.23 12.75
N SER A 68 17.88 -0.41 13.73
CA SER A 68 18.84 0.68 13.50
C SER A 68 19.62 1.04 14.76
N GLU A 69 20.77 1.67 14.52
CA GLU A 69 21.58 2.33 15.53
C GLU A 69 21.41 3.85 15.38
N TYR A 70 21.22 4.52 16.49
CA TYR A 70 21.05 5.97 16.56
C TYR A 70 22.15 6.58 17.40
N THR A 71 22.60 7.77 17.02
CA THR A 71 23.57 8.56 17.76
C THR A 71 22.88 9.70 18.47
N ILE A 72 23.03 9.78 19.79
CA ILE A 72 22.67 10.94 20.58
C ILE A 72 23.90 11.84 20.61
N ALA A 73 23.75 13.10 20.20
CA ALA A 73 24.83 14.07 20.15
C ALA A 73 24.49 15.31 20.98
N LEU A 74 25.43 15.76 21.79
CA LEU A 74 25.41 17.08 22.42
C LEU A 74 25.98 18.13 21.47
N ALA A 75 25.39 19.32 21.45
CA ALA A 75 25.86 20.42 20.61
C ALA A 75 27.32 20.83 20.94
N GLN A 76 27.73 20.63 22.20
CA GLN A 76 29.11 20.80 22.64
C GLN A 76 29.43 19.83 23.80
N ALA A 77 30.71 19.56 24.03
CA ALA A 77 31.13 18.73 25.14
C ALA A 77 30.77 19.36 26.48
N SER A 78 30.20 18.56 27.38
CA SER A 78 29.91 18.96 28.74
C SER A 78 31.16 18.74 29.61
N PRO A 79 31.49 19.63 30.56
CA PRO A 79 32.57 19.42 31.53
C PRO A 79 32.23 18.30 32.55
N GLU A 80 30.95 17.94 32.64
CA GLU A 80 30.44 16.89 33.51
C GLU A 80 29.77 15.80 32.69
N GLU A 81 29.61 14.62 33.32
CA GLU A 81 28.84 13.53 32.74
C GLU A 81 27.40 13.97 32.44
N THR A 82 26.91 13.61 31.25
CA THR A 82 25.53 13.86 30.87
C THR A 82 24.76 12.54 30.74
N VAL A 83 23.67 12.39 31.46
CA VAL A 83 22.78 11.24 31.38
C VAL A 83 21.61 11.59 30.48
N VAL A 84 21.43 10.83 29.40
CA VAL A 84 20.32 11.00 28.46
C VAL A 84 19.38 9.83 28.59
N ARG A 85 18.10 10.13 28.86
CA ARG A 85 17.03 9.13 28.87
C ARG A 85 16.33 9.10 27.53
N VAL A 86 16.16 7.88 27.01
CA VAL A 86 15.46 7.62 25.74
C VAL A 86 14.29 6.68 25.96
N GLU A 87 13.25 6.84 25.14
CA GLU A 87 12.12 5.94 25.10
C GLU A 87 11.97 5.39 23.66
N PRO A 88 11.59 4.09 23.52
CA PRO A 88 11.29 3.54 22.20
C PRO A 88 10.01 4.17 21.63
N ILE A 89 10.02 4.39 20.32
CA ILE A 89 8.83 4.66 19.51
C ILE A 89 8.40 3.34 18.93
N ILE A 90 7.18 2.90 19.22
CA ILE A 90 6.64 1.62 18.76
C ILE A 90 5.21 1.88 18.26
N THR A 91 4.97 1.66 16.96
CA THR A 91 3.64 1.77 16.35
C THR A 91 3.35 0.49 15.56
N ASN A 92 2.26 -0.19 15.89
CA ASN A 92 1.79 -1.43 15.26
C ASN A 92 2.82 -2.60 15.28
N VAL A 93 3.88 -2.49 16.08
CA VAL A 93 4.88 -3.55 16.28
C VAL A 93 4.64 -4.17 17.66
N PRO A 94 4.62 -5.50 17.81
CA PRO A 94 4.52 -6.15 19.11
C PRO A 94 5.70 -5.77 20.00
N ALA A 95 5.41 -5.21 21.19
CA ALA A 95 6.46 -4.67 22.07
C ALA A 95 7.42 -5.74 22.59
N GLU A 96 6.94 -6.99 22.71
CA GLU A 96 7.73 -8.16 23.10
C GLU A 96 8.78 -8.57 22.06
N LEU A 97 8.62 -8.14 20.81
CA LEU A 97 9.58 -8.38 19.73
C LEU A 97 10.64 -7.28 19.62
N VAL A 98 10.58 -6.26 20.48
CA VAL A 98 11.48 -5.10 20.40
C VAL A 98 12.51 -5.11 21.49
N GLU A 99 13.77 -4.98 21.11
CA GLU A 99 14.90 -4.78 22.00
C GLU A 99 15.47 -3.37 21.85
N ILE A 100 15.73 -2.70 22.96
CA ILE A 100 16.48 -1.45 23.01
C ILE A 100 17.75 -1.67 23.85
N SER A 101 18.91 -1.24 23.33
CA SER A 101 20.20 -1.50 23.99
C SER A 101 20.36 -0.83 25.35
N ALA A 102 19.80 0.36 25.51
CA ALA A 102 19.78 1.08 26.79
C ALA A 102 18.66 2.14 26.78
N ARG A 103 18.04 2.36 27.94
CA ARG A 103 17.07 3.45 28.17
C ARG A 103 17.70 4.69 28.79
N GLU A 104 18.85 4.52 29.41
CA GLU A 104 19.68 5.61 29.93
C GLU A 104 21.08 5.46 29.34
N LEU A 105 21.55 6.53 28.72
CA LEU A 105 22.83 6.63 28.05
C LEU A 105 23.70 7.63 28.81
N VAL A 106 24.93 7.24 29.06
CA VAL A 106 25.91 8.11 29.71
C VAL A 106 26.86 8.65 28.64
N ILE A 107 26.89 9.98 28.50
CA ILE A 107 27.88 10.69 27.71
C ILE A 107 28.96 11.21 28.68
N PRO A 108 30.17 10.64 28.67
CA PRO A 108 31.21 11.03 29.62
C PRO A 108 31.61 12.50 29.49
N ALA A 109 32.15 13.08 30.56
CA ALA A 109 32.72 14.41 30.54
C ALA A 109 33.74 14.57 29.39
N GLY A 110 33.64 15.66 28.64
CA GLY A 110 34.48 15.93 27.49
C GLY A 110 34.07 15.20 26.20
N SER A 111 33.09 14.31 26.25
CA SER A 111 32.51 13.62 25.07
C SER A 111 31.25 14.32 24.58
N THR A 112 30.87 14.08 23.32
CA THR A 112 29.71 14.69 22.71
C THR A 112 28.67 13.67 22.23
N THR A 113 28.95 12.37 22.24
CA THR A 113 28.06 11.37 21.63
C THR A 113 27.92 10.11 22.47
N ALA A 114 26.76 9.46 22.36
CA ALA A 114 26.51 8.08 22.77
C ALA A 114 25.61 7.40 21.73
N ALA A 115 25.73 6.07 21.63
CA ALA A 115 24.93 5.28 20.71
C ALA A 115 23.82 4.51 21.44
N VAL A 116 22.68 4.35 20.77
CA VAL A 116 21.58 3.48 21.19
C VAL A 116 21.09 2.71 19.97
N SER A 117 20.90 1.40 20.12
CA SER A 117 20.25 0.60 19.09
C SER A 117 18.84 0.20 19.51
N VAL A 118 17.96 0.17 18.53
CA VAL A 118 16.63 -0.42 18.65
C VAL A 118 16.44 -1.40 17.49
N ARG A 119 15.95 -2.58 17.79
CA ARG A 119 15.82 -3.63 16.77
C ARG A 119 14.71 -4.60 17.13
N MET A 120 14.25 -5.34 16.11
CA MET A 120 13.49 -6.55 16.31
C MET A 120 14.41 -7.63 16.90
N ILE A 121 13.92 -8.39 17.91
CA ILE A 121 14.65 -9.50 18.56
C ILE A 121 14.94 -10.61 17.52
N GLU A 122 13.95 -10.87 16.66
CA GLU A 122 14.08 -11.74 15.51
C GLU A 122 13.64 -10.95 14.30
N GLU A 123 14.30 -11.11 13.14
CA GLU A 123 13.85 -10.53 11.87
C GLU A 123 12.66 -11.35 11.33
N ASN A 124 11.65 -11.54 12.17
CA ASN A 124 10.41 -12.23 11.87
C ASN A 124 9.29 -11.19 11.78
N TYR A 125 8.75 -11.02 10.59
CA TYR A 125 7.68 -10.08 10.28
C TYR A 125 6.32 -10.77 10.12
N ASP A 126 6.13 -11.99 10.63
CA ASP A 126 4.87 -12.76 10.53
C ASP A 126 3.65 -11.98 11.03
N PHE A 127 3.85 -11.07 11.99
CA PHE A 127 2.78 -10.19 12.47
C PHE A 127 2.26 -9.21 11.41
N MET A 128 3.02 -8.99 10.32
CA MET A 128 2.59 -8.15 9.19
C MET A 128 1.83 -8.95 8.13
N GLU A 129 2.10 -10.25 8.01
CA GLU A 129 1.55 -11.11 6.94
C GLU A 129 0.04 -11.32 7.08
N ASN A 130 -0.46 -11.38 8.30
CA ASN A 130 -1.88 -11.61 8.58
C ASN A 130 -2.72 -10.31 8.59
N VAL A 131 -2.14 -9.18 8.23
CA VAL A 131 -2.83 -7.89 8.15
C VAL A 131 -2.92 -7.49 6.69
N PHE A 132 -4.09 -7.65 6.06
CA PHE A 132 -4.25 -7.45 4.62
C PHE A 132 -4.49 -6.00 4.19
N GLY A 133 -4.91 -5.13 5.12
CA GLY A 133 -5.04 -3.69 4.87
C GLY A 133 -3.69 -2.95 4.79
N PRO A 134 -3.69 -1.69 4.36
CA PRO A 134 -2.51 -0.84 4.42
C PRO A 134 -2.22 -0.48 5.88
N VAL A 135 -0.98 -0.66 6.32
CA VAL A 135 -0.57 -0.37 7.71
C VAL A 135 0.82 0.25 7.73
N THR A 136 0.98 1.26 8.58
CA THR A 136 2.28 1.84 8.89
C THR A 136 2.83 1.25 10.19
N TYR A 137 4.03 0.72 10.14
CA TYR A 137 4.77 0.21 11.28
C TYR A 137 5.93 1.14 11.57
N GLU A 138 6.12 1.50 12.84
CA GLU A 138 7.23 2.38 13.22
C GLU A 138 8.02 1.77 14.37
N LEU A 139 9.34 1.87 14.29
CA LEU A 139 10.27 1.51 15.35
C LEU A 139 11.41 2.54 15.41
N GLY A 140 11.62 3.12 16.58
CA GLY A 140 12.63 4.15 16.75
C GLY A 140 12.86 4.50 18.20
N VAL A 141 13.50 5.63 18.42
CA VAL A 141 13.78 6.19 19.75
C VAL A 141 13.53 7.69 19.78
N ARG A 142 13.11 8.19 20.93
CA ARG A 142 13.04 9.62 21.25
C ARG A 142 13.80 9.94 22.52
N VAL A 143 14.43 11.09 22.53
CA VAL A 143 15.03 11.67 23.72
C VAL A 143 13.92 12.29 24.56
N VAL A 144 13.79 11.86 25.82
CA VAL A 144 12.76 12.39 26.74
C VAL A 144 13.34 13.27 27.83
N GLU A 145 14.61 13.07 28.18
CA GLU A 145 15.27 13.83 29.23
C GLU A 145 16.79 13.80 29.02
N ALA A 146 17.46 14.90 29.33
CA ALA A 146 18.90 14.95 29.50
C ALA A 146 19.23 15.70 30.80
N ARG A 147 20.04 15.05 31.65
CA ARG A 147 20.48 15.56 32.95
C ARG A 147 21.97 15.78 32.91
N GLY A 148 22.42 16.92 33.31
CA GLY A 148 23.80 17.37 33.39
C GLY A 148 23.77 18.87 33.55
N SER A 149 24.89 19.48 33.79
CA SER A 149 24.97 20.93 34.12
C SER A 149 24.44 21.82 32.99
N GLN A 150 23.18 21.84 32.61
CA GLN A 150 22.54 22.77 31.67
C GLN A 150 22.19 22.19 30.28
N VAL A 151 21.57 21.03 30.20
CA VAL A 151 21.07 20.54 28.90
C VAL A 151 19.55 20.72 28.84
N PRO A 152 19.01 21.66 28.10
CA PRO A 152 17.60 21.59 27.70
C PRO A 152 17.46 20.44 26.71
N VAL A 153 16.45 19.62 26.90
CA VAL A 153 16.05 18.63 25.88
C VAL A 153 15.64 19.41 24.64
N VAL A 154 16.40 19.26 23.58
CA VAL A 154 15.94 19.67 22.26
C VAL A 154 15.23 18.47 21.68
N ASP A 155 13.96 18.65 21.35
CA ASP A 155 13.06 17.68 20.74
C ASP A 155 13.80 16.84 19.68
N GLY A 156 13.91 15.54 19.93
CA GLY A 156 14.65 14.64 19.05
C GLY A 156 14.06 13.24 19.04
N GLU A 157 13.55 12.86 17.89
CA GLU A 157 13.18 11.49 17.59
C GLU A 157 13.85 11.02 16.29
N ALA A 158 14.14 9.71 16.22
CA ALA A 158 14.59 9.07 15.01
C ALA A 158 13.95 7.68 14.93
N LYS A 159 13.45 7.34 13.75
CA LYS A 159 12.67 6.12 13.56
C LYS A 159 12.81 5.55 12.16
N MET A 160 12.55 4.29 12.05
CA MET A 160 12.27 3.59 10.82
C MET A 160 10.78 3.38 10.68
N VAL A 161 10.30 3.48 9.45
CA VAL A 161 8.90 3.36 9.08
C VAL A 161 8.80 2.34 7.96
N ILE A 162 7.91 1.36 8.10
CA ILE A 162 7.51 0.50 7.01
C ILE A 162 6.07 0.86 6.64
N GLU A 163 5.89 1.33 5.42
CA GLU A 163 4.57 1.56 4.82
C GLU A 163 4.17 0.30 4.05
N LYS A 164 3.39 -0.55 4.69
CA LYS A 164 2.88 -1.77 4.08
C LYS A 164 1.67 -1.47 3.23
N ALA A 165 1.72 -1.84 1.95
CA ALA A 165 0.59 -1.74 1.04
C ALA A 165 -0.55 -2.71 1.42
N ALA A 166 -1.77 -2.42 0.95
CA ALA A 166 -2.85 -3.38 1.01
C ALA A 166 -2.55 -4.60 0.13
N TYR A 167 -2.94 -5.78 0.59
CA TYR A 167 -3.01 -6.95 -0.26
C TYR A 167 -4.24 -6.84 -1.15
N VAL A 168 -4.08 -6.88 -2.46
CA VAL A 168 -5.18 -6.89 -3.42
C VAL A 168 -4.82 -7.81 -4.58
N ALA A 169 -5.60 -8.86 -4.77
CA ALA A 169 -5.54 -9.71 -5.95
C ALA A 169 -6.39 -9.05 -7.06
N VAL A 170 -5.75 -8.72 -8.18
CA VAL A 170 -6.41 -8.00 -9.29
C VAL A 170 -6.87 -9.00 -10.34
N ALA A 171 -8.19 -9.02 -10.58
CA ALA A 171 -8.85 -10.01 -11.42
C ALA A 171 -9.07 -9.47 -12.85
N SER A 172 -8.91 -10.37 -13.81
CA SER A 172 -9.24 -10.17 -15.22
C SER A 172 -10.04 -11.35 -15.75
N LEU A 173 -10.96 -11.11 -16.70
CA LEU A 173 -11.69 -12.15 -17.41
C LEU A 173 -10.91 -12.56 -18.66
N VAL A 174 -10.67 -13.85 -18.81
CA VAL A 174 -9.98 -14.39 -19.98
C VAL A 174 -10.80 -15.48 -20.66
N GLY A 175 -10.77 -15.51 -21.98
CA GLY A 175 -11.31 -16.61 -22.76
C GLY A 175 -10.34 -17.78 -22.81
N VAL A 176 -10.85 -18.99 -22.70
CA VAL A 176 -10.02 -20.21 -22.72
C VAL A 176 -9.29 -20.35 -24.06
N GLU A 177 -9.90 -19.92 -25.15
CA GLU A 177 -9.32 -19.97 -26.51
C GLU A 177 -8.83 -18.59 -27.00
N GLY A 178 -8.78 -17.57 -26.13
CA GLY A 178 -8.34 -16.21 -26.42
C GLY A 178 -9.38 -15.15 -26.05
N ASN A 179 -9.00 -13.86 -26.06
CA ASN A 179 -9.88 -12.79 -25.60
C ASN A 179 -10.70 -12.13 -26.72
N ALA A 180 -10.67 -12.69 -27.93
CA ALA A 180 -11.50 -12.24 -29.04
C ALA A 180 -11.88 -13.41 -29.95
N VAL A 181 -13.17 -13.57 -30.21
CA VAL A 181 -13.68 -14.64 -31.04
C VAL A 181 -14.81 -14.14 -31.96
N THR A 182 -14.89 -14.72 -33.15
CA THR A 182 -15.98 -14.43 -34.10
C THR A 182 -16.70 -15.72 -34.48
N PHE A 183 -18.00 -15.75 -34.21
CA PHE A 183 -18.90 -16.80 -34.66
C PHE A 183 -19.68 -16.33 -35.91
N LYS A 184 -19.91 -17.24 -36.85
CA LYS A 184 -20.62 -16.92 -38.07
C LYS A 184 -21.87 -17.76 -38.18
N ARG A 185 -22.96 -17.13 -38.63
CA ARG A 185 -24.20 -17.79 -39.04
C ARG A 185 -24.54 -17.31 -40.44
N ASN A 186 -24.57 -18.25 -41.37
CA ASN A 186 -24.94 -18.00 -42.75
C ASN A 186 -26.32 -18.59 -43.03
N PHE A 187 -27.17 -17.82 -43.64
CA PHE A 187 -28.51 -18.22 -44.05
C PHE A 187 -28.59 -18.28 -45.59
N ILE A 188 -29.11 -19.39 -46.10
CA ILE A 188 -29.40 -19.54 -47.54
C ILE A 188 -30.89 -19.95 -47.62
N ASP A 189 -31.68 -19.15 -48.35
CA ASP A 189 -33.14 -19.33 -48.44
C ASP A 189 -33.83 -19.46 -47.05
N GLY A 190 -33.36 -18.73 -46.06
CA GLY A 190 -33.89 -18.75 -44.70
C GLY A 190 -33.47 -19.96 -43.86
N ALA A 191 -32.60 -20.86 -44.33
CA ALA A 191 -32.07 -21.98 -43.59
C ALA A 191 -30.60 -21.73 -43.16
N ILE A 192 -30.29 -22.13 -41.92
CA ILE A 192 -28.91 -22.07 -41.41
C ILE A 192 -28.04 -23.11 -42.15
N VAL A 193 -26.86 -22.68 -42.59
CA VAL A 193 -25.90 -23.56 -43.26
C VAL A 193 -24.84 -24.11 -42.30
N ASN A 194 -24.57 -23.44 -41.20
CA ASN A 194 -23.63 -23.86 -40.15
C ASN A 194 -24.34 -23.85 -38.77
N GLU A 195 -24.55 -25.04 -38.23
CA GLU A 195 -25.42 -25.28 -37.05
C GLU A 195 -24.63 -25.45 -35.74
N ASP A 196 -23.31 -25.12 -35.72
CA ASP A 196 -22.55 -25.28 -34.49
C ASP A 196 -23.07 -24.34 -33.38
N PRO A 197 -23.29 -24.80 -32.15
CA PRO A 197 -23.77 -23.97 -31.06
C PRO A 197 -22.78 -22.84 -30.80
N ILE A 198 -23.28 -21.64 -30.48
CA ILE A 198 -22.42 -20.55 -30.02
C ILE A 198 -22.28 -20.66 -28.52
N THR A 199 -21.16 -21.26 -28.12
CA THR A 199 -20.73 -21.36 -26.73
C THR A 199 -19.29 -20.88 -26.65
N TYR A 200 -18.93 -20.26 -25.53
CA TYR A 200 -17.58 -19.80 -25.31
C TYR A 200 -17.17 -19.93 -23.84
N ASP A 201 -16.07 -20.62 -23.59
CA ASP A 201 -15.58 -20.84 -22.25
C ASP A 201 -14.70 -19.68 -21.80
N VAL A 202 -15.00 -19.16 -20.62
CA VAL A 202 -14.27 -18.09 -19.96
C VAL A 202 -13.91 -18.48 -18.53
N LYS A 203 -12.87 -17.88 -18.00
CA LYS A 203 -12.50 -18.00 -16.60
C LYS A 203 -11.99 -16.66 -16.06
N VAL A 204 -12.07 -16.49 -14.75
CA VAL A 204 -11.45 -15.35 -14.06
C VAL A 204 -10.06 -15.77 -13.60
N VAL A 205 -9.06 -14.91 -13.87
CA VAL A 205 -7.69 -15.07 -13.40
C VAL A 205 -7.30 -13.86 -12.55
N VAL A 206 -6.42 -14.06 -11.58
CA VAL A 206 -5.89 -12.99 -10.72
C VAL A 206 -4.36 -12.95 -10.79
N ASP A 207 -3.79 -11.77 -10.58
CA ASP A 207 -2.34 -11.54 -10.62
C ASP A 207 -1.59 -12.26 -9.47
N ARG A 208 -2.29 -12.47 -8.34
CA ARG A 208 -1.78 -13.19 -7.15
C ARG A 208 -2.87 -14.01 -6.48
N PRO A 209 -2.55 -15.01 -5.62
CA PRO A 209 -3.56 -15.86 -4.99
C PRO A 209 -4.59 -15.07 -4.19
N VAL A 210 -5.87 -15.44 -4.26
CA VAL A 210 -6.88 -14.85 -3.37
C VAL A 210 -6.74 -15.38 -1.94
N LEU A 211 -7.06 -14.55 -0.95
CA LEU A 211 -6.90 -14.93 0.46
C LEU A 211 -8.04 -15.81 0.98
N GLU A 212 -9.22 -15.67 0.39
CA GLU A 212 -10.42 -16.41 0.72
C GLU A 212 -11.18 -16.76 -0.57
N ASP A 213 -12.14 -17.66 -0.48
CA ASP A 213 -12.99 -18.01 -1.62
C ASP A 213 -13.66 -16.74 -2.18
N THR A 214 -13.26 -16.35 -3.37
CA THR A 214 -13.65 -15.08 -4.00
C THR A 214 -14.56 -15.35 -5.19
N LYS A 215 -15.72 -14.71 -5.18
CA LYS A 215 -16.76 -14.91 -6.19
C LYS A 215 -16.83 -13.78 -7.19
N PHE A 216 -17.00 -14.16 -8.44
CA PHE A 216 -17.22 -13.22 -9.55
C PHE A 216 -18.45 -13.63 -10.33
N VAL A 217 -19.13 -12.66 -10.91
CA VAL A 217 -20.16 -12.88 -11.91
C VAL A 217 -19.66 -12.40 -13.26
N VAL A 218 -19.86 -13.22 -14.29
CA VAL A 218 -19.56 -12.84 -15.68
C VAL A 218 -20.81 -12.19 -16.27
N LYS A 219 -20.68 -10.95 -16.71
CA LYS A 219 -21.75 -10.18 -17.33
C LYS A 219 -21.51 -9.96 -18.80
N SER A 220 -22.60 -9.95 -19.57
CA SER A 220 -22.60 -9.51 -20.96
C SER A 220 -22.82 -8.00 -21.03
N ALA A 221 -21.96 -7.28 -21.74
CA ALA A 221 -22.06 -5.85 -22.01
C ALA A 221 -21.94 -5.59 -23.52
N GLY A 222 -22.34 -4.40 -23.97
CA GLY A 222 -22.25 -4.01 -25.40
C GLY A 222 -23.27 -4.69 -26.29
N ILE A 223 -24.23 -5.43 -25.74
CA ILE A 223 -25.37 -5.96 -26.48
C ILE A 223 -26.16 -4.79 -27.05
N PRO A 224 -26.56 -4.79 -28.35
CA PRO A 224 -27.32 -3.71 -28.96
C PRO A 224 -28.59 -3.40 -28.18
N GLU A 225 -28.99 -2.13 -28.17
CA GLU A 225 -30.23 -1.67 -27.56
C GLU A 225 -31.42 -2.47 -28.15
N GLY A 226 -32.19 -3.12 -27.26
CA GLY A 226 -33.24 -4.06 -27.63
C GLY A 226 -32.89 -5.54 -27.32
N PHE A 227 -31.62 -5.85 -27.06
CA PHE A 227 -31.17 -7.19 -26.66
C PHE A 227 -30.56 -7.24 -25.24
N VAL A 228 -30.46 -6.11 -24.56
CA VAL A 228 -29.75 -5.99 -23.26
C VAL A 228 -30.36 -6.87 -22.17
N ASP A 229 -31.68 -7.07 -22.21
CA ASP A 229 -32.43 -7.92 -21.29
C ASP A 229 -32.95 -9.19 -21.98
N ASP A 230 -32.35 -9.56 -23.10
CA ASP A 230 -32.79 -10.68 -23.89
C ASP A 230 -32.30 -12.00 -23.28
N GLU A 231 -33.22 -12.87 -22.89
CA GLU A 231 -32.95 -14.19 -22.35
C GLU A 231 -32.15 -15.09 -23.32
N ARG A 232 -32.06 -14.70 -24.59
CA ARG A 232 -31.29 -15.39 -25.61
C ARG A 232 -29.77 -15.30 -25.40
N PHE A 233 -29.31 -14.30 -24.68
CA PHE A 233 -27.91 -14.15 -24.28
C PHE A 233 -27.75 -14.56 -22.83
N THR A 234 -27.46 -15.82 -22.59
CA THR A 234 -27.30 -16.34 -21.23
C THR A 234 -25.95 -15.88 -20.66
N PRO A 235 -25.92 -15.06 -19.61
CA PRO A 235 -24.69 -14.75 -18.93
C PRO A 235 -24.09 -16.02 -18.36
N ALA A 236 -22.77 -16.10 -18.35
CA ALA A 236 -22.07 -17.16 -17.65
C ALA A 236 -22.41 -17.13 -16.16
N ALA A 237 -22.39 -18.29 -15.53
CA ALA A 237 -22.71 -18.41 -14.12
C ALA A 237 -21.70 -17.69 -13.21
N GLU A 238 -22.06 -17.53 -11.95
CA GLU A 238 -21.12 -17.14 -10.90
C GLU A 238 -19.96 -18.14 -10.85
N VAL A 239 -18.73 -17.63 -10.81
CA VAL A 239 -17.51 -18.41 -10.67
C VAL A 239 -16.82 -18.08 -9.37
N THR A 240 -16.13 -19.07 -8.79
CA THR A 240 -15.39 -18.90 -7.54
C THR A 240 -13.92 -19.21 -7.79
N ILE A 241 -13.04 -18.33 -7.32
CA ILE A 241 -11.61 -18.63 -7.17
C ILE A 241 -11.42 -19.11 -5.73
N PRO A 242 -11.00 -20.37 -5.51
CA PRO A 242 -10.75 -20.88 -4.17
C PRO A 242 -9.59 -20.14 -3.46
N ALA A 243 -9.65 -20.06 -2.13
CA ALA A 243 -8.55 -19.50 -1.33
C ALA A 243 -7.20 -20.12 -1.71
N GLY A 244 -6.19 -19.29 -1.91
CA GLY A 244 -4.85 -19.70 -2.35
C GLY A 244 -4.71 -19.98 -3.84
N ALA A 245 -5.81 -19.94 -4.63
CA ALA A 245 -5.76 -20.12 -6.07
C ALA A 245 -5.61 -18.79 -6.82
N LYS A 246 -5.21 -18.89 -8.11
CA LYS A 246 -5.05 -17.74 -9.03
C LYS A 246 -6.05 -17.76 -10.17
N GLU A 247 -6.92 -18.75 -10.25
CA GLU A 247 -7.93 -18.83 -11.32
C GLU A 247 -9.16 -19.61 -10.85
N SER A 248 -10.29 -19.32 -11.48
CA SER A 248 -11.51 -20.11 -11.34
C SER A 248 -11.51 -21.30 -12.29
N ASP A 249 -12.43 -22.25 -12.06
CA ASP A 249 -12.84 -23.15 -13.12
C ASP A 249 -13.41 -22.35 -14.28
N ALA A 250 -13.34 -22.94 -15.49
CA ALA A 250 -13.98 -22.34 -16.66
C ALA A 250 -15.51 -22.43 -16.54
N THR A 251 -16.19 -21.38 -17.03
CA THR A 251 -17.64 -21.35 -17.17
C THR A 251 -18.01 -21.03 -18.62
N THR A 252 -19.14 -21.55 -19.07
CA THR A 252 -19.56 -21.40 -20.46
C THR A 252 -20.60 -20.29 -20.60
N TRP A 253 -20.30 -19.31 -21.43
CA TRP A 253 -21.26 -18.36 -21.94
C TRP A 253 -21.91 -18.93 -23.22
N SER A 254 -23.19 -18.69 -23.45
CA SER A 254 -23.90 -19.21 -24.62
C SER A 254 -24.96 -18.26 -25.16
N VAL A 255 -25.33 -18.46 -26.41
CA VAL A 255 -26.46 -17.80 -27.07
C VAL A 255 -27.50 -18.87 -27.40
N THR A 256 -28.79 -18.59 -27.14
CA THR A 256 -29.86 -19.55 -27.41
C THR A 256 -30.15 -19.68 -28.89
N ASP A 257 -30.69 -20.84 -29.27
CA ASP A 257 -30.97 -21.21 -30.67
C ASP A 257 -31.95 -20.24 -31.35
N ASP A 258 -32.97 -19.75 -30.63
CA ASP A 258 -33.95 -18.80 -31.16
C ASP A 258 -33.31 -17.56 -31.82
N PHE A 259 -32.28 -16.97 -31.19
CA PHE A 259 -31.55 -15.85 -31.78
C PHE A 259 -30.72 -16.29 -32.97
N LEU A 260 -30.12 -17.46 -32.90
CA LEU A 260 -29.27 -17.99 -33.96
C LEU A 260 -30.06 -18.36 -35.21
N GLU A 261 -31.30 -18.87 -35.07
CA GLU A 261 -32.16 -19.32 -36.15
C GLU A 261 -32.94 -18.19 -36.83
N ALA A 262 -33.09 -17.02 -36.18
CA ALA A 262 -33.83 -15.90 -36.73
C ALA A 262 -33.02 -15.18 -37.83
N ASP A 263 -33.44 -15.29 -39.11
CA ASP A 263 -32.76 -14.66 -40.24
C ASP A 263 -33.10 -13.16 -40.41
N GLU A 264 -34.20 -12.69 -39.85
CA GLU A 264 -34.57 -11.28 -39.82
C GLU A 264 -33.60 -10.40 -38.99
N GLU A 265 -32.84 -11.01 -38.08
CA GLU A 265 -31.85 -10.31 -37.25
C GLU A 265 -30.43 -10.41 -37.85
N LEU A 266 -30.32 -10.11 -39.14
CA LEU A 266 -29.02 -10.13 -39.83
C LEU A 266 -28.14 -8.97 -39.43
N GLY A 267 -26.82 -9.22 -39.34
CA GLY A 267 -25.86 -8.19 -38.99
C GLY A 267 -24.65 -8.70 -38.22
N THR A 268 -23.95 -7.75 -37.57
CA THR A 268 -22.85 -8.06 -36.64
C THR A 268 -23.27 -7.63 -35.24
N PHE A 269 -23.25 -8.55 -34.32
CA PHE A 269 -23.65 -8.38 -32.93
C PHE A 269 -22.40 -8.53 -32.03
N PRO A 270 -21.82 -7.40 -31.58
CA PRO A 270 -20.72 -7.42 -30.65
C PRO A 270 -21.23 -7.67 -29.23
N VAL A 271 -20.62 -8.60 -28.53
CA VAL A 271 -20.85 -8.87 -27.10
C VAL A 271 -19.54 -8.75 -26.38
N GLN A 272 -19.52 -8.01 -25.31
CA GLN A 272 -18.40 -7.89 -24.41
C GLN A 272 -18.71 -8.61 -23.10
N LEU A 273 -17.91 -9.62 -22.76
CA LEU A 273 -17.98 -10.25 -21.45
C LEU A 273 -17.01 -9.58 -20.50
N THR A 274 -17.48 -9.28 -19.28
CA THR A 274 -16.69 -8.71 -18.21
C THR A 274 -16.92 -9.44 -16.91
N ALA A 275 -15.93 -9.44 -16.02
CA ALA A 275 -16.10 -9.94 -14.66
C ALA A 275 -16.51 -8.79 -13.73
N GLU A 276 -17.33 -9.12 -12.74
CA GLU A 276 -17.69 -8.23 -11.64
C GLU A 276 -17.54 -8.99 -10.32
N LEU A 277 -16.91 -8.36 -9.34
CA LEU A 277 -16.73 -8.95 -8.01
C LEU A 277 -18.08 -9.01 -7.28
N VAL A 278 -18.40 -10.15 -6.68
CA VAL A 278 -19.63 -10.33 -5.90
C VAL A 278 -19.36 -9.96 -4.44
N GLY A 279 -20.04 -8.91 -3.98
CA GLY A 279 -19.90 -8.42 -2.60
C GLY A 279 -18.63 -7.60 -2.38
N ASP A 280 -18.36 -7.32 -1.11
CA ASP A 280 -17.20 -6.54 -0.67
C ASP A 280 -16.16 -7.54 -0.08
N THR A 281 -15.44 -8.22 -0.96
CA THR A 281 -14.41 -9.19 -0.57
C THR A 281 -13.10 -8.46 -0.33
N ALA A 282 -12.64 -8.46 0.92
CA ALA A 282 -11.37 -7.86 1.28
C ALA A 282 -10.21 -8.55 0.52
N GLY A 283 -9.34 -7.75 -0.10
CA GLY A 283 -8.16 -8.27 -0.77
C GLY A 283 -8.35 -8.74 -2.21
N ALA A 284 -9.48 -8.42 -2.86
CA ALA A 284 -9.69 -8.65 -4.28
C ALA A 284 -10.32 -7.42 -4.97
N ALA A 285 -9.99 -7.22 -6.24
CA ALA A 285 -10.56 -6.18 -7.09
C ALA A 285 -10.57 -6.66 -8.55
N VAL A 286 -11.43 -6.07 -9.37
CA VAL A 286 -11.38 -6.25 -10.83
C VAL A 286 -10.45 -5.18 -11.42
N ASP A 287 -9.62 -5.56 -12.38
CA ASP A 287 -8.77 -4.63 -13.11
C ASP A 287 -9.66 -3.62 -13.87
N PRO A 288 -9.57 -2.32 -13.57
CA PRO A 288 -10.36 -1.31 -14.27
C PRO A 288 -9.99 -1.15 -15.75
N GLU A 289 -8.81 -1.66 -16.15
CA GLU A 289 -8.33 -1.64 -17.52
C GLU A 289 -8.60 -2.96 -18.26
N ASP A 290 -9.21 -3.97 -17.57
CA ASP A 290 -9.54 -5.24 -18.19
C ASP A 290 -10.60 -5.05 -19.28
N ALA A 291 -10.19 -5.25 -20.53
CA ALA A 291 -11.10 -5.22 -21.66
C ALA A 291 -12.07 -6.40 -21.69
N GLY A 292 -11.86 -7.42 -20.86
CA GLY A 292 -12.63 -8.64 -20.84
C GLY A 292 -12.50 -9.47 -22.13
N VAL A 293 -13.58 -10.18 -22.51
CA VAL A 293 -13.61 -11.03 -23.70
C VAL A 293 -14.58 -10.49 -24.74
N ALA A 294 -14.06 -10.21 -25.94
CA ALA A 294 -14.85 -9.71 -27.06
C ALA A 294 -15.38 -10.85 -27.93
N ILE A 295 -16.70 -10.94 -28.07
CA ILE A 295 -17.38 -11.91 -28.92
C ILE A 295 -18.10 -11.16 -30.05
N SER A 296 -17.93 -11.60 -31.26
CA SER A 296 -18.64 -11.06 -32.42
C SER A 296 -19.48 -12.16 -33.07
N ILE A 297 -20.79 -11.99 -33.11
CA ILE A 297 -21.68 -12.87 -33.82
C ILE A 297 -22.04 -12.21 -35.16
N VAL A 298 -21.70 -12.85 -36.24
CA VAL A 298 -21.94 -12.36 -37.60
C VAL A 298 -23.00 -13.21 -38.29
N LYS A 299 -24.20 -12.65 -38.46
CA LYS A 299 -25.33 -13.28 -39.16
C LYS A 299 -25.44 -12.66 -40.55
N LYS A 300 -25.39 -13.46 -41.60
CA LYS A 300 -25.48 -13.03 -43.01
C LYS A 300 -26.44 -13.92 -43.78
N SER A 301 -27.17 -13.32 -44.72
CA SER A 301 -27.90 -14.03 -45.75
C SER A 301 -27.16 -13.86 -47.09
N ASP A 302 -27.06 -14.91 -47.83
CA ASP A 302 -26.56 -14.89 -49.24
C ASP A 302 -27.66 -14.46 -50.22
#